data_c0a23750b4f26cf0e1f2636e3d2c1b60
#
_entry.id   c0a23750b4f26cf0e1f2636e3d2c1b60
#
_cell.length_a   1.000
_cell.length_b   1.000
_cell.length_c   1.000
_cell.angle_alpha   90.00
_cell.angle_beta   90.00
_cell.angle_gamma   90.00
#
_symmetry.space_group_name_H-M   'P 1'
#
loop_
_entity.id
_entity.type
_entity.pdbx_description
1 polymer ?
#
loop_
_entity_poly.entity_id
_entity_poly.type
_entity_poly.pdbx_seq_one_letter_code
_entity_poly.pdbx_strand_id
1 'polypeptide(L)'
;MHYTISDFVNKWADLLKPTNIQWILGNEGEKEHLLQAIRSRNENAVVHVSARENCYAFFSSPSDVARMESQTFICSSNEDPGPLNNAWNYDESLKTMVDLFYNVMHSRTMYIIPFSLGPVGGKH
;
A
#
# COMPACT_ATOMS: atom_id res chain seq x y z
N MET A 1 -20.72 11.47 -12.89
CA MET A 1 -19.55 12.13 -12.30
C MET A 1 -18.40 11.15 -12.40
N HIS A 2 -17.35 11.48 -13.16
CA HIS A 2 -16.20 10.57 -13.27
C HIS A 2 -15.32 10.76 -12.03
N TYR A 3 -15.17 9.70 -11.24
CA TYR A 3 -14.26 9.63 -10.11
C TYR A 3 -12.83 9.55 -10.63
N THR A 4 -12.00 10.51 -10.28
CA THR A 4 -10.62 10.61 -10.77
C THR A 4 -9.62 9.98 -9.78
N ILE A 5 -8.39 9.74 -10.24
CA ILE A 5 -7.29 9.32 -9.35
C ILE A 5 -7.03 10.37 -8.27
N SER A 6 -7.15 11.64 -8.62
CA SER A 6 -7.00 12.73 -7.65
C SER A 6 -8.08 12.71 -6.57
N ASP A 7 -9.34 12.42 -6.92
CA ASP A 7 -10.42 12.29 -5.95
C ASP A 7 -10.15 11.12 -4.98
N PHE A 8 -9.65 10.00 -5.50
CA PHE A 8 -9.23 8.87 -4.69
C PHE A 8 -8.13 9.26 -3.71
N VAL A 9 -7.07 9.89 -4.20
CA VAL A 9 -5.93 10.31 -3.36
C VAL A 9 -6.37 11.29 -2.28
N ASN A 10 -7.17 12.29 -2.63
CA ASN A 10 -7.66 13.29 -1.69
C ASN A 10 -8.52 12.65 -0.58
N LYS A 11 -9.43 11.75 -0.96
CA LYS A 11 -10.26 11.01 0.01
C LYS A 11 -9.41 10.28 1.05
N TRP A 12 -8.38 9.55 0.61
CA TRP A 12 -7.53 8.79 1.51
C TRP A 12 -6.55 9.67 2.28
N ALA A 13 -6.06 10.75 1.69
CA ALA A 13 -5.23 11.73 2.37
C ALA A 13 -6.00 12.41 3.54
N ASP A 14 -7.29 12.67 3.33
CA ASP A 14 -8.14 13.24 4.38
C ASP A 14 -8.33 12.31 5.57
N LEU A 15 -8.36 11.00 5.35
CA LEU A 15 -8.44 10.02 6.43
C LEU A 15 -7.08 9.79 7.09
N LEU A 16 -6.06 9.54 6.29
CA LEU A 16 -4.73 9.09 6.72
C LEU A 16 -3.86 10.23 7.27
N LYS A 17 -4.13 11.48 6.88
CA LYS A 17 -3.40 12.70 7.29
C LYS A 17 -1.89 12.62 7.08
N PRO A 18 -1.39 12.26 5.87
CA PRO A 18 0.03 12.23 5.60
C PRO A 18 0.63 13.63 5.69
N THR A 19 1.88 13.71 6.16
CA THR A 19 2.63 14.98 6.17
C THR A 19 3.04 15.40 4.76
N ASN A 20 3.34 14.43 3.89
CA ASN A 20 3.68 14.66 2.49
C ASN A 20 2.95 13.66 1.58
N ILE A 21 2.66 14.06 0.36
CA ILE A 21 2.17 13.19 -0.71
C ILE A 21 3.15 13.26 -1.86
N GLN A 22 3.67 12.12 -2.28
CA GLN A 22 4.63 12.01 -3.38
C GLN A 22 4.12 11.08 -4.46
N TRP A 23 4.03 11.59 -5.68
CA TRP A 23 3.71 10.82 -6.87
C TRP A 23 4.98 10.18 -7.43
N ILE A 24 4.91 8.90 -7.74
CA ILE A 24 5.97 8.13 -8.39
C ILE A 24 5.53 7.87 -9.83
N LEU A 25 6.19 8.51 -10.76
CA LEU A 25 5.81 8.51 -12.18
C LEU A 25 6.81 7.76 -13.07
N GLY A 26 7.85 7.16 -12.49
CA GLY A 26 8.90 6.45 -13.21
C GLY A 26 9.97 7.40 -13.80
N ASN A 27 10.12 8.59 -13.25
CA ASN A 27 11.15 9.53 -13.67
C ASN A 27 12.56 9.03 -13.31
N GLU A 28 13.54 9.46 -14.09
CA GLU A 28 14.95 9.18 -13.81
C GLU A 28 15.34 9.66 -12.41
N GLY A 29 16.03 8.80 -11.65
CA GLY A 29 16.45 9.10 -10.29
C GLY A 29 15.42 8.84 -9.18
N GLU A 30 14.15 8.67 -9.46
CA GLU A 30 13.13 8.37 -8.42
C GLU A 30 13.46 7.09 -7.66
N LYS A 31 13.91 6.05 -8.35
CA LYS A 31 14.32 4.78 -7.75
C LYS A 31 15.45 4.98 -6.72
N GLU A 32 16.49 5.71 -7.11
CA GLU A 32 17.65 5.96 -6.25
C GLU A 32 17.26 6.82 -5.03
N HIS A 33 16.39 7.80 -5.22
CA HIS A 33 15.84 8.61 -4.14
C HIS A 33 15.07 7.75 -3.12
N LEU A 34 14.22 6.84 -3.59
CA LEU A 34 13.47 5.93 -2.71
C LEU A 34 14.39 4.96 -1.97
N LEU A 35 15.38 4.38 -2.64
CA LEU A 35 16.37 3.49 -2.02
C LEU A 35 17.18 4.23 -0.95
N GLN A 36 17.56 5.47 -1.21
CA GLN A 36 18.25 6.32 -0.23
C GLN A 36 17.35 6.64 0.97
N ALA A 37 16.07 6.94 0.75
CA ALA A 37 15.12 7.20 1.82
C ALA A 37 14.91 5.97 2.72
N ILE A 38 14.94 4.75 2.18
CA ILE A 38 14.88 3.52 2.98
C ILE A 38 16.17 3.34 3.79
N ARG A 39 17.33 3.50 3.16
CA ARG A 39 18.64 3.37 3.81
C ARG A 39 18.85 4.38 4.92
N SER A 40 18.35 5.60 4.77
CA SER A 40 18.45 6.62 5.81
C SER A 40 17.70 6.26 7.11
N ARG A 41 16.71 5.39 7.02
CA ARG A 41 15.96 4.88 8.18
C ARG A 41 16.59 3.62 8.77
N ASN A 42 17.10 2.75 7.92
CA ASN A 42 17.79 1.53 8.30
C ASN A 42 18.73 1.11 7.16
N GLU A 43 20.03 1.30 7.35
CA GLU A 43 21.07 1.00 6.37
C GLU A 43 21.08 -0.46 5.91
N ASN A 44 20.64 -1.38 6.78
CA ASN A 44 20.58 -2.81 6.51
C ASN A 44 19.26 -3.27 5.88
N ALA A 45 18.25 -2.39 5.74
CA ALA A 45 16.97 -2.77 5.15
C ALA A 45 17.04 -3.06 3.65
N VAL A 46 18.02 -2.48 2.96
CA VAL A 46 18.22 -2.65 1.51
C VAL A 46 19.70 -2.82 1.21
N VAL A 47 20.07 -3.97 0.65
CA VAL A 47 21.44 -4.29 0.24
C VAL A 47 21.49 -4.51 -1.26
N HIS A 48 22.45 -3.86 -1.94
CA HIS A 48 22.72 -4.14 -3.35
C HIS A 48 23.37 -5.51 -3.50
N VAL A 49 22.82 -6.34 -4.37
CA VAL A 49 23.39 -7.65 -4.67
C VAL A 49 24.51 -7.47 -5.70
N SER A 50 25.76 -7.46 -5.24
CA SER A 50 26.94 -7.14 -6.06
C SER A 50 27.15 -8.06 -7.28
N ALA A 51 26.59 -9.27 -7.25
CA ALA A 51 26.68 -10.23 -8.36
C ALA A 51 25.84 -9.85 -9.59
N ARG A 52 24.90 -8.90 -9.46
CA ARG A 52 24.01 -8.47 -10.55
C ARG A 52 23.71 -6.98 -10.45
N GLU A 53 23.83 -6.31 -11.57
CA GLU A 53 23.43 -4.91 -11.69
C GLU A 53 21.93 -4.73 -11.44
N ASN A 54 21.55 -3.64 -10.77
CA ASN A 54 20.17 -3.31 -10.42
C ASN A 54 19.39 -4.35 -9.58
N CYS A 55 20.08 -5.26 -8.90
CA CYS A 55 19.47 -6.21 -7.99
C CYS A 55 19.65 -5.80 -6.53
N TYR A 56 18.57 -5.86 -5.77
CA TYR A 56 18.55 -5.47 -4.37
C TYR A 56 17.87 -6.53 -3.52
N ALA A 57 18.41 -6.79 -2.34
CA ALA A 57 17.76 -7.59 -1.31
C ALA A 57 17.15 -6.66 -0.27
N PHE A 58 15.89 -6.92 0.07
CA PHE A 58 15.15 -6.18 1.10
C PHE A 58 14.96 -7.09 2.30
N PHE A 59 15.21 -6.55 3.49
CA PHE A 59 15.05 -7.28 4.74
C PHE A 59 13.99 -6.60 5.60
N SER A 60 13.01 -7.38 6.04
CA SER A 60 11.96 -6.95 6.97
C SER A 60 12.00 -7.79 8.25
N SER A 61 11.21 -7.40 9.25
CA SER A 61 11.07 -8.16 10.47
C SER A 61 10.54 -9.58 10.19
N PRO A 62 10.99 -10.62 10.89
CA PRO A 62 10.40 -11.95 10.83
C PRO A 62 8.89 -11.99 11.15
N SER A 63 8.38 -10.98 11.85
CA SER A 63 6.95 -10.81 12.12
C SER A 63 6.16 -10.17 10.98
N ASP A 64 6.85 -9.67 9.95
CA ASP A 64 6.25 -9.08 8.76
C ASP A 64 5.81 -10.19 7.80
N VAL A 65 4.65 -10.75 8.07
CA VAL A 65 4.06 -11.86 7.30
C VAL A 65 3.09 -11.31 6.26
N ALA A 66 3.29 -11.67 5.00
CA ALA A 66 2.51 -11.18 3.88
C ALA A 66 1.02 -11.59 3.92
N ARG A 67 0.71 -12.70 4.58
CA ARG A 67 -0.67 -13.22 4.68
C ARG A 67 -0.84 -14.07 5.94
N MET A 68 -1.91 -13.77 6.69
CA MET A 68 -2.34 -14.57 7.83
C MET A 68 -3.83 -14.93 7.63
N GLU A 69 -4.14 -16.22 7.53
CA GLU A 69 -5.51 -16.68 7.30
C GLU A 69 -6.46 -16.26 8.42
N SER A 70 -6.00 -16.32 9.67
CA SER A 70 -6.78 -15.90 10.84
C SER A 70 -7.10 -14.40 10.90
N GLN A 71 -6.43 -13.58 10.09
CA GLN A 71 -6.62 -12.13 9.99
C GLN A 71 -7.15 -11.69 8.62
N THR A 72 -7.54 -12.66 7.80
CA THR A 72 -8.10 -12.39 6.46
C THR A 72 -9.60 -12.66 6.50
N PHE A 73 -10.40 -11.66 6.13
CA PHE A 73 -11.85 -11.70 6.20
C PHE A 73 -12.48 -11.32 4.87
N ILE A 74 -13.61 -11.95 4.57
CA ILE A 74 -14.51 -11.48 3.51
C ILE A 74 -15.56 -10.58 4.14
N CYS A 75 -15.59 -9.32 3.72
CA CYS A 75 -16.56 -8.34 4.19
C CYS A 75 -17.68 -8.22 3.15
N SER A 76 -18.86 -8.67 3.48
CA SER A 76 -20.04 -8.55 2.60
C SER A 76 -21.29 -8.25 3.41
N SER A 77 -22.32 -7.77 2.73
CA SER A 77 -23.67 -7.64 3.30
C SER A 77 -24.37 -9.00 3.44
N ASN A 78 -23.88 -10.05 2.76
CA ASN A 78 -24.36 -11.41 2.88
C ASN A 78 -23.52 -12.13 3.97
N GLU A 79 -24.19 -12.82 4.87
CA GLU A 79 -23.54 -13.45 6.02
C GLU A 79 -22.76 -14.74 5.69
N ASP A 80 -22.89 -15.29 4.47
CA ASP A 80 -22.19 -16.51 4.08
C ASP A 80 -20.94 -16.21 3.22
N PRO A 81 -19.73 -16.23 3.81
CA PRO A 81 -18.47 -16.04 3.09
C PRO A 81 -18.00 -17.31 2.36
N GLY A 82 -18.76 -18.41 2.46
CA GLY A 82 -18.34 -19.75 2.03
C GLY A 82 -17.50 -20.49 3.09
N PRO A 83 -17.36 -21.82 2.94
CA PRO A 83 -16.92 -22.73 4.01
C PRO A 83 -15.45 -22.57 4.45
N LEU A 84 -14.62 -21.87 3.69
CA LEU A 84 -13.19 -21.73 3.96
C LEU A 84 -12.76 -20.30 4.31
N ASN A 85 -13.72 -19.38 4.51
CA ASN A 85 -13.42 -17.98 4.72
C ASN A 85 -13.96 -17.50 6.08
N ASN A 86 -13.25 -16.53 6.66
CA ASN A 86 -13.76 -15.78 7.79
C ASN A 86 -14.70 -14.67 7.28
N ALA A 87 -15.87 -14.53 7.90
CA ALA A 87 -16.83 -13.46 7.61
C ALA A 87 -16.63 -12.28 8.54
N TRP A 88 -16.84 -11.09 8.02
CA TRP A 88 -16.96 -9.89 8.84
C TRP A 88 -18.08 -9.02 8.27
N ASN A 89 -18.96 -8.53 9.14
CA ASN A 89 -20.02 -7.61 8.72
C ASN A 89 -19.41 -6.36 8.07
N TYR A 90 -19.97 -5.94 6.93
CA TYR A 90 -19.42 -4.83 6.13
C TYR A 90 -19.36 -3.50 6.92
N ASP A 91 -20.46 -3.14 7.59
CA ASP A 91 -20.54 -1.85 8.28
C ASP A 91 -19.62 -1.80 9.50
N GLU A 92 -19.53 -2.88 10.25
CA GLU A 92 -18.62 -3.01 11.39
C GLU A 92 -17.16 -3.00 10.95
N SER A 93 -16.84 -3.73 9.87
CA SER A 93 -15.49 -3.77 9.32
C SER A 93 -15.07 -2.40 8.79
N LEU A 94 -15.96 -1.71 8.07
CA LEU A 94 -15.70 -0.37 7.57
C LEU A 94 -15.41 0.61 8.70
N LYS A 95 -16.24 0.61 9.76
CA LYS A 95 -16.03 1.45 10.94
C LYS A 95 -14.69 1.17 11.60
N THR A 96 -14.39 -0.10 11.85
CA THR A 96 -13.12 -0.50 12.48
C THR A 96 -11.92 -0.08 11.63
N MET A 97 -12.00 -0.27 10.30
CA MET A 97 -10.92 0.13 9.40
C MET A 97 -10.73 1.64 9.36
N VAL A 98 -11.82 2.43 9.34
CA VAL A 98 -11.75 3.89 9.40
C VAL A 98 -11.05 4.33 10.69
N ASP A 99 -11.41 3.77 11.83
CA ASP A 99 -10.81 4.11 13.12
C ASP A 99 -9.32 3.73 13.17
N LEU A 100 -8.94 2.57 12.64
CA LEU A 100 -7.55 2.11 12.59
C LEU A 100 -6.68 2.95 11.64
N PHE A 101 -7.25 3.41 10.53
CA PHE A 101 -6.51 4.17 9.51
C PHE A 101 -6.50 5.69 9.78
N TYR A 102 -7.35 6.19 10.68
CA TYR A 102 -7.39 7.61 10.97
C TYR A 102 -6.05 8.13 11.47
N ASN A 103 -5.51 9.14 10.79
CA ASN A 103 -4.26 9.84 11.13
C ASN A 103 -3.00 8.94 11.23
N VAL A 104 -3.04 7.71 10.68
CA VAL A 104 -1.94 6.74 10.80
C VAL A 104 -0.69 7.15 10.02
N MET A 105 -0.83 8.05 9.04
CA MET A 105 0.28 8.56 8.25
C MET A 105 0.82 9.92 8.74
N HIS A 106 0.45 10.34 9.92
CA HIS A 106 1.07 11.51 10.54
C HIS A 106 2.60 11.33 10.62
N SER A 107 3.36 12.35 10.23
CA SER A 107 4.83 12.32 10.10
C SER A 107 5.37 11.35 9.05
N ARG A 108 4.53 10.89 8.10
CA ARG A 108 4.92 9.97 7.02
C ARG A 108 4.62 10.58 5.66
N THR A 109 5.28 10.03 4.63
CA THR A 109 5.00 10.31 3.22
C THR A 109 4.08 9.25 2.65
N MET A 110 2.98 9.67 2.04
CA MET A 110 2.09 8.82 1.25
C MET A 110 2.61 8.78 -0.19
N TYR A 111 3.06 7.61 -0.64
CA TYR A 111 3.51 7.41 -2.00
C TYR A 111 2.36 6.97 -2.89
N ILE A 112 2.17 7.66 -4.00
CA ILE A 112 1.16 7.33 -5.01
C ILE A 112 1.87 6.73 -6.22
N ILE A 113 1.56 5.48 -6.51
CA ILE A 113 2.18 4.71 -7.59
C ILE A 113 1.08 4.29 -8.58
N PRO A 114 0.82 5.07 -9.63
CA PRO A 114 -0.14 4.66 -10.68
C PRO A 114 0.43 3.48 -11.47
N PHE A 115 -0.37 2.46 -11.68
CA PHE A 115 0.00 1.33 -12.53
C PHE A 115 -1.21 0.79 -13.29
N SER A 116 -0.97 0.07 -14.37
CA SER A 116 -2.00 -0.59 -15.17
C SER A 116 -1.77 -2.10 -15.21
N LEU A 117 -2.82 -2.88 -14.99
CA LEU A 117 -2.85 -4.32 -15.24
C LEU A 117 -3.33 -4.58 -16.66
N GLY A 118 -2.43 -4.53 -17.62
CA GLY A 118 -2.69 -4.65 -19.04
C GLY A 118 -2.41 -3.37 -19.83
N PRO A 119 -2.64 -3.37 -21.15
CA PRO A 119 -2.39 -2.22 -21.99
C PRO A 119 -3.34 -1.07 -21.64
N VAL A 120 -2.78 0.15 -21.53
CA VAL A 120 -3.58 1.36 -21.32
C VAL A 120 -4.51 1.58 -22.49
N GLY A 121 -5.81 1.77 -22.21
CA GLY A 121 -6.84 1.88 -23.25
C GLY A 121 -7.35 0.54 -23.81
N GLY A 122 -6.90 -0.59 -23.28
CA GLY A 122 -7.43 -1.91 -23.61
C GLY A 122 -8.92 -2.05 -23.21
N LYS A 123 -9.63 -2.93 -23.91
CA LYS A 123 -11.07 -3.18 -23.63
C LYS A 123 -11.28 -4.15 -22.46
N HIS A 124 -10.21 -4.79 -21.96
CA HIS A 124 -10.23 -5.72 -20.83
C HIS A 124 -8.91 -5.65 -20.06
#